data_9a88c0a57f181dbee8d1ebd2dad6606c
#
_entry.id   9a88c0a57f181dbee8d1ebd2dad6606c
#
_cell.length_a   1.000
_cell.length_b   1.000
_cell.length_c   1.000
_cell.angle_alpha   90.00
_cell.angle_beta   90.00
_cell.angle_gamma   90.00
#
_symmetry.space_group_name_H-M   'P 1'
#
loop_
_entity.id
_entity.type
_entity.pdbx_description
1 polymer ?
#
loop_
_entity_poly.entity_id
_entity_poly.type
_entity_poly.pdbx_seq_one_letter_code
_entity_poly.pdbx_strand_id
1 'polypeptide(L)'
;MAAYEPTMSYRLIYIFAIHDKDHEGYLKIGDTTFDSTKSYKQLPPNCEELNQAARDRIDDYTKTAMVAYDLQYTELARKVVTFSDGEVETSLFRDKRVHDVLYRSGYTSKNFWFSDRTSEWFEVPLSVAIRAIQAVKEGRTALTAAEKSEGQTSFLPQTVPAAPKKRAITLRDEQVDCVNRTLTIFRKQNSMLWNCKMRFGKTVTAYALIKKAGYQKVIVVTHRPVVEDGWRNDFDLIFGEGDNRAFLKKDRFDTDSSVYDAAMDARNDANLTAYQNSGK
;
A
#
# COMPACT_ATOMS: atom_id res chain seq x y z
N MET A 1 28.76 -30.49 -13.09
CA MET A 1 27.75 -29.99 -12.15
C MET A 1 27.79 -28.49 -12.26
N ALA A 2 26.69 -27.84 -12.66
CA ALA A 2 26.59 -26.38 -12.64
C ALA A 2 26.65 -25.94 -11.15
N ALA A 3 27.54 -25.00 -10.84
CA ALA A 3 27.63 -24.44 -9.50
C ALA A 3 26.29 -23.74 -9.19
N TYR A 4 25.70 -24.02 -8.05
CA TYR A 4 24.51 -23.31 -7.57
C TYR A 4 24.92 -21.89 -7.21
N GLU A 5 24.46 -20.91 -7.97
CA GLU A 5 24.61 -19.51 -7.64
C GLU A 5 23.39 -19.07 -6.81
N PRO A 6 23.57 -18.62 -5.58
CA PRO A 6 22.47 -18.16 -4.77
C PRO A 6 21.85 -16.91 -5.39
N THR A 7 20.53 -16.92 -5.60
CA THR A 7 19.77 -15.76 -6.03
C THR A 7 19.18 -15.03 -4.82
N MET A 8 19.20 -13.69 -4.89
CA MET A 8 18.60 -12.81 -3.88
C MET A 8 17.36 -12.17 -4.49
N SER A 9 16.28 -12.14 -3.73
CA SER A 9 15.05 -11.50 -4.14
C SER A 9 15.04 -10.04 -3.72
N TYR A 10 14.80 -9.15 -4.66
CA TYR A 10 14.76 -7.70 -4.47
C TYR A 10 13.42 -7.13 -4.86
N ARG A 11 13.14 -5.93 -4.32
CA ARG A 11 12.04 -5.08 -4.76
C ARG A 11 12.61 -3.80 -5.35
N LEU A 12 11.99 -3.31 -6.41
CA LEU A 12 12.32 -2.01 -6.99
C LEU A 12 11.07 -1.13 -7.13
N ILE A 13 11.28 0.18 -7.10
CA ILE A 13 10.31 1.19 -7.55
C ILE A 13 10.66 1.56 -8.98
N TYR A 14 9.66 1.69 -9.82
CA TYR A 14 9.80 2.21 -11.18
C TYR A 14 8.87 3.39 -11.42
N ILE A 15 9.32 4.30 -12.28
CA ILE A 15 8.54 5.47 -12.71
C ILE A 15 8.52 5.49 -14.24
N PHE A 16 7.34 5.60 -14.82
CA PHE A 16 7.20 5.73 -16.25
C PHE A 16 6.05 6.66 -16.66
N ALA A 17 6.10 7.13 -17.91
CA ALA A 17 5.08 7.93 -18.55
C ALA A 17 4.44 7.20 -19.72
N ILE A 18 3.20 7.54 -20.03
CA ILE A 18 2.52 7.20 -21.28
C ILE A 18 2.19 8.51 -21.99
N HIS A 19 2.54 8.60 -23.27
CA HIS A 19 2.37 9.81 -24.08
C HIS A 19 1.06 9.76 -24.87
N ASP A 20 -0.05 9.72 -24.16
CA ASP A 20 -1.39 9.90 -24.72
C ASP A 20 -2.13 11.06 -24.01
N LYS A 21 -3.29 11.43 -24.53
CA LYS A 21 -4.07 12.55 -23.97
C LYS A 21 -4.55 12.30 -22.53
N ASP A 22 -4.78 11.04 -22.21
CA ASP A 22 -5.30 10.67 -20.87
C ASP A 22 -4.20 10.65 -19.80
N HIS A 23 -2.94 10.47 -20.18
CA HIS A 23 -1.80 10.38 -19.27
C HIS A 23 -0.82 11.56 -19.36
N GLU A 24 -1.12 12.54 -20.21
CA GLU A 24 -0.25 13.71 -20.38
C GLU A 24 -0.04 14.46 -19.05
N GLY A 25 1.23 14.69 -18.68
CA GLY A 25 1.61 15.35 -17.43
C GLY A 25 1.61 14.44 -16.20
N TYR A 26 1.27 13.17 -16.34
CA TYR A 26 1.26 12.20 -15.23
C TYR A 26 2.40 11.19 -15.32
N LEU A 27 2.93 10.84 -14.15
CA LEU A 27 3.89 9.74 -13.99
C LEU A 27 3.23 8.61 -13.20
N LYS A 28 3.40 7.39 -13.69
CA LYS A 28 3.05 6.19 -12.91
C LYS A 28 4.23 5.79 -12.04
N ILE A 29 3.94 5.58 -10.76
CA ILE A 29 4.89 5.10 -9.77
C ILE A 29 4.40 3.74 -9.27
N GLY A 30 5.16 2.69 -9.56
CA GLY A 30 4.81 1.32 -9.20
C GLY A 30 5.99 0.55 -8.63
N ASP A 31 5.71 -0.66 -8.14
CA ASP A 31 6.75 -1.57 -7.63
C ASP A 31 6.67 -2.95 -8.28
N THR A 32 7.81 -3.64 -8.30
CA THR A 32 7.89 -5.06 -8.65
C THR A 32 9.00 -5.76 -7.90
N THR A 33 8.94 -7.08 -7.86
CA THR A 33 10.01 -7.93 -7.33
C THR A 33 10.73 -8.65 -8.45
N PHE A 34 12.02 -8.89 -8.27
CA PHE A 34 12.85 -9.66 -9.19
C PHE A 34 13.95 -10.39 -8.42
N ASP A 35 14.50 -11.43 -9.04
CA ASP A 35 15.60 -12.20 -8.48
C ASP A 35 16.91 -11.86 -9.22
N SER A 36 18.00 -11.76 -8.46
CA SER A 36 19.33 -11.46 -9.00
C SER A 36 20.42 -12.22 -8.26
N THR A 37 21.49 -12.58 -8.97
CA THR A 37 22.74 -13.08 -8.37
C THR A 37 23.63 -11.96 -7.86
N LYS A 38 23.36 -10.71 -8.25
CA LYS A 38 24.14 -9.54 -7.87
C LYS A 38 23.73 -9.03 -6.48
N SER A 39 24.70 -8.52 -5.74
CA SER A 39 24.44 -7.81 -4.49
C SER A 39 23.78 -6.44 -4.77
N TYR A 40 23.05 -5.89 -3.77
CA TYR A 40 22.42 -4.58 -3.88
C TYR A 40 23.38 -3.43 -4.28
N LYS A 41 24.69 -3.56 -3.92
CA LYS A 41 25.72 -2.57 -4.27
C LYS A 41 26.03 -2.53 -5.77
N GLN A 42 25.71 -3.60 -6.47
CA GLN A 42 25.93 -3.75 -7.90
C GLN A 42 24.68 -3.40 -8.73
N LEU A 43 23.61 -2.94 -8.06
CA LEU A 43 22.33 -2.57 -8.63
C LEU A 43 22.03 -1.08 -8.38
N PRO A 44 22.81 -0.15 -8.96
CA PRO A 44 22.55 1.28 -8.82
C PRO A 44 21.23 1.66 -9.54
N PRO A 45 20.65 2.82 -9.22
CA PRO A 45 19.48 3.33 -9.93
C PRO A 45 19.70 3.34 -11.46
N ASN A 46 18.67 3.01 -12.20
CA ASN A 46 18.65 2.95 -13.66
C ASN A 46 19.64 1.95 -14.28
N CYS A 47 20.18 0.98 -13.53
CA CYS A 47 20.97 -0.08 -14.15
C CYS A 47 20.08 -0.98 -15.03
N GLU A 48 20.71 -1.61 -16.02
CA GLU A 48 19.96 -2.40 -17.02
C GLU A 48 19.11 -3.51 -16.39
N GLU A 49 19.58 -4.15 -15.32
CA GLU A 49 18.87 -5.23 -14.66
C GLU A 49 17.59 -4.74 -13.98
N LEU A 50 17.64 -3.57 -13.32
CA LEU A 50 16.45 -2.93 -12.75
C LEU A 50 15.49 -2.47 -13.85
N ASN A 51 16.03 -1.90 -14.93
CA ASN A 51 15.24 -1.45 -16.06
C ASN A 51 14.54 -2.63 -16.76
N GLN A 52 15.22 -3.75 -16.92
CA GLN A 52 14.62 -4.94 -17.51
C GLN A 52 13.49 -5.50 -16.63
N ALA A 53 13.73 -5.64 -15.32
CA ALA A 53 12.70 -6.10 -14.40
C ALA A 53 11.47 -5.17 -14.36
N ALA A 54 11.69 -3.85 -14.47
CA ALA A 54 10.60 -2.89 -14.59
C ALA A 54 9.84 -3.06 -15.93
N ARG A 55 10.55 -3.20 -17.07
CA ARG A 55 9.93 -3.42 -18.38
C ARG A 55 9.10 -4.70 -18.39
N ASP A 56 9.65 -5.80 -17.88
CA ASP A 56 8.93 -7.07 -17.82
C ASP A 56 7.60 -6.90 -17.07
N ARG A 57 7.61 -6.18 -15.97
CA ARG A 57 6.40 -5.89 -15.20
C ARG A 57 5.42 -4.97 -15.91
N ILE A 58 5.91 -3.91 -16.56
CA ILE A 58 5.09 -2.96 -17.30
C ILE A 58 4.48 -3.63 -18.53
N ASP A 59 5.26 -4.45 -19.24
CA ASP A 59 4.82 -5.18 -20.43
C ASP A 59 3.68 -6.16 -20.12
N ASP A 60 3.61 -6.73 -18.94
CA ASP A 60 2.51 -7.62 -18.53
C ASP A 60 1.11 -7.01 -18.76
N TYR A 61 0.98 -5.68 -18.68
CA TYR A 61 -0.30 -5.00 -18.84
C TYR A 61 -0.33 -4.01 -20.02
N THR A 62 0.79 -3.47 -20.48
CA THR A 62 0.83 -2.53 -21.61
C THR A 62 0.92 -3.24 -22.96
N LYS A 63 1.62 -4.36 -23.01
CA LYS A 63 1.82 -5.14 -24.24
C LYS A 63 0.52 -5.60 -24.88
N THR A 64 -0.42 -6.07 -24.07
CA THR A 64 -1.75 -6.49 -24.54
C THR A 64 -2.56 -5.33 -25.10
N ALA A 65 -2.40 -4.13 -24.54
CA ALA A 65 -3.08 -2.91 -24.97
C ALA A 65 -2.33 -2.16 -26.09
N MET A 66 -1.15 -2.63 -26.50
CA MET A 66 -0.26 -1.96 -27.47
C MET A 66 0.05 -0.50 -27.11
N VAL A 67 0.18 -0.20 -25.81
CA VAL A 67 0.45 1.15 -25.34
C VAL A 67 1.95 1.34 -25.20
N ALA A 68 2.50 2.32 -25.92
CA ALA A 68 3.89 2.73 -25.77
C ALA A 68 4.09 3.50 -24.47
N TYR A 69 5.18 3.23 -23.76
CA TYR A 69 5.55 3.91 -22.53
C TYR A 69 7.01 4.34 -22.53
N ASP A 70 7.33 5.29 -21.68
CA ASP A 70 8.68 5.79 -21.45
C ASP A 70 9.10 5.52 -20.01
N LEU A 71 10.01 4.54 -19.81
CA LEU A 71 10.57 4.20 -18.51
C LEU A 71 11.60 5.27 -18.13
N GLN A 72 11.31 6.07 -17.11
CA GLN A 72 12.10 7.23 -16.72
C GLN A 72 13.03 6.96 -15.54
N TYR A 73 12.64 6.06 -14.61
CA TYR A 73 13.45 5.82 -13.42
C TYR A 73 13.19 4.45 -12.82
N THR A 74 14.26 3.84 -12.29
CA THR A 74 14.21 2.61 -11.49
C THR A 74 15.17 2.68 -10.33
N GLU A 75 14.79 2.20 -9.16
CA GLU A 75 15.64 2.15 -7.98
C GLU A 75 15.22 1.02 -7.05
N LEU A 76 16.19 0.39 -6.34
CA LEU A 76 15.88 -0.59 -5.31
C LEU A 76 15.03 0.03 -4.19
N ALA A 77 13.89 -0.59 -3.91
CA ALA A 77 12.98 -0.23 -2.82
C ALA A 77 13.49 -0.77 -1.48
N ARG A 78 14.66 -0.28 -1.06
CA ARG A 78 15.40 -0.73 0.11
C ARG A 78 15.80 0.47 0.96
N LYS A 79 15.51 0.42 2.25
CA LYS A 79 16.01 1.38 3.24
C LYS A 79 16.84 0.66 4.29
N VAL A 80 17.68 1.42 4.95
CA VAL A 80 18.50 0.95 6.06
C VAL A 80 17.91 1.54 7.33
N VAL A 81 17.55 0.68 8.27
CA VAL A 81 17.06 1.06 9.60
C VAL A 81 18.16 0.77 10.61
N THR A 82 18.55 1.79 11.37
CA THR A 82 19.50 1.63 12.48
C THR A 82 18.71 1.73 13.77
N PHE A 83 18.77 0.67 14.58
CA PHE A 83 18.12 0.61 15.89
C PHE A 83 18.94 1.35 16.96
N SER A 84 18.28 1.62 18.10
CA SER A 84 18.91 2.31 19.25
C SER A 84 20.07 1.55 19.89
N ASP A 85 20.15 0.24 19.68
CA ASP A 85 21.24 -0.65 20.11
C ASP A 85 22.41 -0.69 19.12
N GLY A 86 22.30 0.01 17.98
CA GLY A 86 23.29 0.05 16.91
C GLY A 86 23.16 -1.08 15.89
N GLU A 87 22.19 -1.96 16.03
CA GLU A 87 21.90 -2.94 14.98
C GLU A 87 21.37 -2.25 13.73
N VAL A 88 21.77 -2.79 12.57
CA VAL A 88 21.39 -2.25 11.26
C VAL A 88 20.61 -3.31 10.50
N GLU A 89 19.34 -3.05 10.27
CA GLU A 89 18.48 -3.90 9.46
C GLU A 89 18.15 -3.25 8.12
N THR A 90 17.97 -4.09 7.12
CA THR A 90 17.48 -3.65 5.80
C THR A 90 16.03 -4.01 5.65
N SER A 91 15.21 -3.01 5.40
CA SER A 91 13.79 -3.17 5.15
C SER A 91 13.47 -2.85 3.70
N LEU A 92 12.54 -3.61 3.10
CA LEU A 92 11.99 -3.35 1.77
C LEU A 92 10.68 -2.57 1.93
N PHE A 93 10.42 -1.66 0.99
CA PHE A 93 9.17 -0.91 0.97
C PHE A 93 8.45 -1.05 -0.36
N ARG A 94 7.17 -0.67 -0.40
CA ARG A 94 6.33 -0.70 -1.59
C ARG A 94 6.08 0.70 -2.13
N ASP A 95 5.59 0.76 -3.38
CA ASP A 95 5.14 1.98 -4.05
C ASP A 95 4.17 2.81 -3.20
N LYS A 96 3.28 2.17 -2.44
CA LYS A 96 2.33 2.85 -1.54
C LYS A 96 3.01 3.82 -0.57
N ARG A 97 4.22 3.51 -0.09
CA ARG A 97 4.97 4.43 0.79
C ARG A 97 5.38 5.70 0.05
N VAL A 98 5.75 5.57 -1.20
CA VAL A 98 6.06 6.72 -2.06
C VAL A 98 4.80 7.55 -2.34
N HIS A 99 3.68 6.86 -2.62
CA HIS A 99 2.38 7.51 -2.79
C HIS A 99 1.96 8.28 -1.53
N ASP A 100 2.13 7.70 -0.34
CA ASP A 100 1.82 8.35 0.94
C ASP A 100 2.65 9.63 1.15
N VAL A 101 3.95 9.60 0.82
CA VAL A 101 4.80 10.79 0.86
C VAL A 101 4.28 11.87 -0.09
N LEU A 102 3.89 11.52 -1.31
CA LEU A 102 3.32 12.46 -2.28
C LEU A 102 2.00 13.05 -1.79
N TYR A 103 1.07 12.23 -1.31
CA TYR A 103 -0.21 12.70 -0.75
C TYR A 103 -0.02 13.67 0.41
N ARG A 104 0.87 13.34 1.36
CA ARG A 104 1.17 14.22 2.50
C ARG A 104 1.92 15.49 2.11
N SER A 105 2.55 15.46 0.95
CA SER A 105 3.21 16.63 0.37
C SER A 105 2.25 17.52 -0.42
N GLY A 106 0.98 17.13 -0.56
CA GLY A 106 -0.06 17.88 -1.24
C GLY A 106 -0.27 17.50 -2.70
N TYR A 107 0.38 16.44 -3.19
CA TYR A 107 0.14 15.92 -4.54
C TYR A 107 -1.02 14.93 -4.53
N THR A 108 -1.78 14.88 -5.62
CA THR A 108 -2.93 13.97 -5.77
C THR A 108 -2.73 13.03 -6.95
N SER A 109 -3.28 11.83 -6.83
CA SER A 109 -3.30 10.92 -7.97
C SER A 109 -4.45 11.24 -8.92
N LYS A 110 -4.26 10.88 -10.18
CA LYS A 110 -5.29 11.02 -11.21
C LYS A 110 -6.48 10.13 -10.92
N ASN A 111 -7.68 10.69 -11.03
CA ASN A 111 -8.92 9.92 -11.03
C ASN A 111 -9.34 9.68 -12.48
N PHE A 112 -9.35 8.41 -12.90
CA PHE A 112 -9.87 8.06 -14.20
C PHE A 112 -11.42 7.99 -14.16
N TRP A 113 -12.08 8.52 -15.18
CA TRP A 113 -13.54 8.58 -15.27
C TRP A 113 -14.24 7.21 -15.19
N PHE A 114 -13.53 6.13 -15.51
CA PHE A 114 -14.01 4.75 -15.48
C PHE A 114 -13.70 4.00 -14.18
N SER A 115 -13.06 4.63 -13.21
CA SER A 115 -12.63 3.98 -11.98
C SER A 115 -12.79 4.90 -10.76
N ASP A 116 -13.52 4.44 -9.77
CA ASP A 116 -13.62 5.10 -8.46
C ASP A 116 -12.40 4.83 -7.56
N ARG A 117 -11.37 4.14 -8.08
CA ARG A 117 -10.17 3.80 -7.32
C ARG A 117 -9.11 4.88 -7.48
N THR A 118 -8.39 5.16 -6.39
CA THR A 118 -7.14 5.93 -6.46
C THR A 118 -6.18 5.25 -7.42
N SER A 119 -5.63 6.02 -8.33
CA SER A 119 -4.68 5.50 -9.31
C SER A 119 -3.24 5.66 -8.79
N GLU A 120 -2.31 5.00 -9.43
CA GLU A 120 -0.86 5.12 -9.18
C GLU A 120 -0.22 6.19 -10.08
N TRP A 121 -1.04 7.05 -10.70
CA TRP A 121 -0.64 8.12 -11.60
C TRP A 121 -0.68 9.46 -10.89
N PHE A 122 0.44 10.15 -10.82
CA PHE A 122 0.59 11.42 -10.12
C PHE A 122 1.02 12.52 -11.08
N GLU A 123 0.40 13.69 -10.94
CA GLU A 123 0.82 14.91 -11.62
C GLU A 123 1.99 15.55 -10.86
N VAL A 124 3.18 15.03 -11.13
CA VAL A 124 4.42 15.47 -10.46
C VAL A 124 5.58 15.44 -11.43
N PRO A 125 6.54 16.37 -11.31
CA PRO A 125 7.82 16.28 -12.00
C PRO A 125 8.59 15.02 -11.59
N LEU A 126 9.40 14.48 -12.49
CA LEU A 126 10.24 13.30 -12.18
C LEU A 126 11.17 13.55 -10.98
N SER A 127 11.74 14.74 -10.85
CA SER A 127 12.58 15.10 -9.71
C SER A 127 11.85 14.98 -8.38
N VAL A 128 10.61 15.42 -8.31
CA VAL A 128 9.75 15.32 -7.11
C VAL A 128 9.42 13.85 -6.79
N ALA A 129 9.11 13.06 -7.81
CA ALA A 129 8.86 11.63 -7.62
C ALA A 129 10.10 10.90 -7.09
N ILE A 130 11.29 11.20 -7.60
CA ILE A 130 12.57 10.67 -7.09
C ILE A 130 12.81 11.13 -5.64
N ARG A 131 12.56 12.41 -5.32
CA ARG A 131 12.67 12.91 -3.93
C ARG A 131 11.72 12.20 -2.98
N ALA A 132 10.52 11.82 -3.44
CA ALA A 132 9.60 11.03 -2.63
C ALA A 132 10.16 9.62 -2.32
N ILE A 133 10.82 8.96 -3.28
CA ILE A 133 11.52 7.69 -3.03
C ILE A 133 12.63 7.88 -1.99
N GLN A 134 13.43 8.94 -2.11
CA GLN A 134 14.51 9.24 -1.16
C GLN A 134 13.95 9.55 0.24
N ALA A 135 12.85 10.30 0.33
CA ALA A 135 12.18 10.57 1.60
C ALA A 135 11.77 9.27 2.32
N VAL A 136 11.22 8.29 1.59
CA VAL A 136 10.92 6.97 2.17
C VAL A 136 12.17 6.28 2.68
N LYS A 137 13.27 6.30 1.92
CA LYS A 137 14.55 5.69 2.33
C LYS A 137 15.14 6.34 3.59
N GLU A 138 14.92 7.63 3.76
CA GLU A 138 15.34 8.42 4.92
C GLU A 138 14.34 8.33 6.10
N GLY A 139 13.26 7.57 5.96
CA GLY A 139 12.21 7.46 6.98
C GLY A 139 11.34 8.70 7.12
N ARG A 140 11.41 9.63 6.16
CA ARG A 140 10.56 10.82 6.13
C ARG A 140 9.21 10.50 5.48
N THR A 141 8.21 11.24 5.88
CA THR A 141 6.81 11.00 5.49
C THR A 141 6.22 12.07 4.59
N ALA A 142 6.97 13.16 4.38
CA ALA A 142 6.61 14.23 3.47
C ALA A 142 7.88 14.87 2.90
N LEU A 143 7.73 15.55 1.77
CA LEU A 143 8.76 16.35 1.15
C LEU A 143 8.92 17.69 1.87
N THR A 144 10.15 18.21 1.91
CA THR A 144 10.43 19.57 2.38
C THR A 144 9.94 20.60 1.37
N ALA A 145 9.80 21.85 1.81
CA ALA A 145 9.41 22.95 0.92
C ALA A 145 10.42 23.14 -0.24
N ALA A 146 11.72 22.93 0.01
CA ALA A 146 12.75 23.03 -1.02
C ALA A 146 12.60 21.94 -2.10
N GLU A 147 12.34 20.69 -1.68
CA GLU A 147 12.14 19.56 -2.62
C GLU A 147 10.88 19.72 -3.46
N LYS A 148 9.85 20.39 -2.93
CA LYS A 148 8.64 20.73 -3.69
C LYS A 148 8.90 21.82 -4.71
N SER A 149 9.74 22.82 -4.38
CA SER A 149 10.04 23.96 -5.27
C SER A 149 10.95 23.58 -6.43
N GLU A 150 11.77 22.54 -6.32
CA GLU A 150 12.56 22.01 -7.44
C GLU A 150 11.68 21.59 -8.64
N GLY A 151 10.38 21.31 -8.41
CA GLY A 151 9.43 20.95 -9.44
C GLY A 151 8.53 22.09 -9.94
N GLN A 152 8.56 23.26 -9.32
CA GLN A 152 7.59 24.33 -9.56
C GLN A 152 7.87 25.24 -10.76
N THR A 153 8.64 24.80 -11.74
CA THR A 153 8.85 25.67 -12.92
C THR A 153 7.69 25.69 -13.90
N SER A 154 6.54 25.11 -13.65
CA SER A 154 5.38 25.23 -14.59
C SER A 154 4.04 24.66 -14.12
N PHE A 155 3.53 24.89 -12.91
CA PHE A 155 2.13 24.54 -12.65
C PHE A 155 1.38 25.64 -11.88
N LEU A 156 0.25 26.06 -12.45
CA LEU A 156 -0.76 26.88 -11.78
C LEU A 156 -1.38 26.10 -10.61
N PRO A 157 -1.66 26.73 -9.47
CA PRO A 157 -2.28 26.04 -8.34
C PRO A 157 -3.69 25.61 -8.73
N GLN A 158 -3.90 24.32 -8.94
CA GLN A 158 -5.23 23.77 -8.96
C GLN A 158 -5.74 23.72 -7.53
N THR A 159 -6.95 24.22 -7.32
CA THR A 159 -7.71 24.06 -6.07
C THR A 159 -7.71 22.59 -5.68
N VAL A 160 -7.15 22.27 -4.52
CA VAL A 160 -7.12 20.92 -3.97
C VAL A 160 -8.55 20.41 -3.91
N PRO A 161 -8.92 19.36 -4.66
CA PRO A 161 -10.21 18.74 -4.49
C PRO A 161 -10.28 18.22 -3.06
N ALA A 162 -11.39 18.49 -2.36
CA ALA A 162 -11.64 17.91 -1.05
C ALA A 162 -11.43 16.40 -1.12
N ALA A 163 -10.71 15.83 -0.15
CA ALA A 163 -10.47 14.39 -0.06
C ALA A 163 -11.75 13.63 -0.37
N PRO A 164 -11.72 12.61 -1.24
CA PRO A 164 -12.92 11.91 -1.64
C PRO A 164 -13.63 11.42 -0.37
N LYS A 165 -14.87 11.84 -0.18
CA LYS A 165 -15.71 11.38 0.94
C LYS A 165 -15.70 9.86 0.88
N LYS A 166 -15.25 9.20 1.95
CA LYS A 166 -15.29 7.73 2.09
C LYS A 166 -16.71 7.28 1.76
N ARG A 167 -16.90 6.60 0.64
CA ARG A 167 -18.21 6.02 0.29
C ARG A 167 -18.51 4.91 1.28
N ALA A 168 -19.69 4.95 1.88
CA ALA A 168 -20.18 3.84 2.69
C ALA A 168 -20.24 2.58 1.80
N ILE A 169 -19.60 1.50 2.23
CA ILE A 169 -19.67 0.22 1.53
C ILE A 169 -21.08 -0.34 1.70
N THR A 170 -21.75 -0.55 0.59
CA THR A 170 -23.02 -1.31 0.54
C THR A 170 -22.69 -2.76 0.22
N LEU A 171 -23.12 -3.67 1.08
CA LEU A 171 -22.97 -5.10 0.83
C LEU A 171 -23.90 -5.54 -0.29
N ARG A 172 -23.42 -6.44 -1.13
CA ARG A 172 -24.27 -7.13 -2.12
C ARG A 172 -25.19 -8.12 -1.43
N ASP A 173 -26.33 -8.46 -2.05
CA ASP A 173 -27.32 -9.37 -1.47
C ASP A 173 -26.73 -10.70 -1.04
N GLU A 174 -25.85 -11.29 -1.84
CA GLU A 174 -25.15 -12.53 -1.52
C GLU A 174 -24.22 -12.43 -0.29
N GLN A 175 -23.65 -11.25 -0.04
CA GLN A 175 -22.83 -10.98 1.15
C GLN A 175 -23.73 -10.82 2.39
N VAL A 176 -24.84 -10.12 2.23
CA VAL A 176 -25.87 -9.98 3.28
C VAL A 176 -26.42 -11.34 3.69
N ASP A 177 -26.77 -12.20 2.70
CA ASP A 177 -27.24 -13.57 2.95
C ASP A 177 -26.17 -14.38 3.70
N CYS A 178 -24.92 -14.32 3.25
CA CYS A 178 -23.81 -15.00 3.89
C CYS A 178 -23.68 -14.63 5.38
N VAL A 179 -23.74 -13.31 5.70
CA VAL A 179 -23.71 -12.79 7.08
C VAL A 179 -24.89 -13.31 7.89
N ASN A 180 -26.12 -13.24 7.35
CA ASN A 180 -27.33 -13.67 8.06
C ASN A 180 -27.35 -15.17 8.35
N ARG A 181 -26.93 -15.98 7.37
CA ARG A 181 -26.81 -17.44 7.54
C ARG A 181 -25.75 -17.79 8.59
N THR A 182 -24.62 -17.09 8.57
CA THR A 182 -23.56 -17.32 9.57
C THR A 182 -24.06 -17.01 10.98
N LEU A 183 -24.73 -15.88 11.17
CA LEU A 183 -25.32 -15.52 12.48
C LEU A 183 -26.36 -16.54 12.97
N THR A 184 -27.15 -17.09 12.03
CA THR A 184 -28.13 -18.13 12.37
C THR A 184 -27.44 -19.42 12.80
N ILE A 185 -26.36 -19.82 12.11
CA ILE A 185 -25.58 -21.01 12.43
C ILE A 185 -24.87 -20.86 13.77
N PHE A 186 -24.29 -19.70 14.03
CA PHE A 186 -23.55 -19.42 15.29
C PHE A 186 -24.44 -19.41 16.55
N ARG A 187 -25.76 -19.45 16.40
CA ARG A 187 -26.67 -19.71 17.54
C ARG A 187 -26.63 -21.16 18.01
N LYS A 188 -26.17 -22.10 17.15
CA LYS A 188 -26.18 -23.52 17.39
C LYS A 188 -24.83 -24.21 17.28
N GLN A 189 -23.89 -23.57 16.60
CA GLN A 189 -22.56 -24.11 16.29
C GLN A 189 -21.49 -23.02 16.47
N ASN A 190 -20.26 -23.43 16.73
CA ASN A 190 -19.14 -22.51 16.95
C ASN A 190 -18.25 -22.35 15.72
N SER A 191 -18.61 -22.95 14.59
CA SER A 191 -17.80 -22.89 13.37
C SER A 191 -18.66 -22.88 12.12
N MET A 192 -18.15 -22.22 11.08
CA MET A 192 -18.73 -22.22 9.73
C MET A 192 -17.63 -22.05 8.69
N LEU A 193 -17.71 -22.82 7.62
CA LEU A 193 -16.84 -22.67 6.46
C LEU A 193 -17.56 -21.88 5.36
N TRP A 194 -16.91 -20.81 4.90
CA TRP A 194 -17.36 -20.07 3.73
C TRP A 194 -16.62 -20.54 2.47
N ASN A 195 -17.32 -21.22 1.58
CA ASN A 195 -16.81 -21.54 0.26
C ASN A 195 -17.20 -20.45 -0.73
N CYS A 196 -16.38 -19.39 -0.80
CA CYS A 196 -16.64 -18.21 -1.61
C CYS A 196 -15.72 -18.15 -2.82
N LYS A 197 -16.28 -17.78 -3.98
CA LYS A 197 -15.53 -17.54 -5.21
C LYS A 197 -14.51 -16.39 -5.04
N MET A 198 -13.56 -16.31 -5.95
CA MET A 198 -12.69 -15.14 -6.04
C MET A 198 -13.55 -13.87 -6.26
N ARG A 199 -13.08 -12.73 -5.73
CA ARG A 199 -13.78 -11.42 -5.81
C ARG A 199 -15.16 -11.37 -5.12
N PHE A 200 -15.48 -12.34 -4.30
CA PHE A 200 -16.68 -12.29 -3.44
C PHE A 200 -16.64 -11.13 -2.43
N GLY A 201 -15.45 -10.64 -2.06
CA GLY A 201 -15.30 -9.64 -1.00
C GLY A 201 -15.33 -10.25 0.40
N LYS A 202 -14.64 -11.38 0.58
CA LYS A 202 -14.63 -12.16 1.83
C LYS A 202 -14.28 -11.32 3.06
N THR A 203 -13.29 -10.44 2.95
CA THR A 203 -12.82 -9.57 4.03
C THR A 203 -13.90 -8.59 4.48
N VAL A 204 -14.50 -7.87 3.53
CA VAL A 204 -15.61 -6.94 3.78
C VAL A 204 -16.80 -7.66 4.41
N THR A 205 -17.13 -8.87 3.92
CA THR A 205 -18.22 -9.70 4.48
C THR A 205 -17.93 -10.14 5.90
N ALA A 206 -16.65 -10.51 6.19
CA ALA A 206 -16.23 -10.88 7.54
C ALA A 206 -16.34 -9.70 8.52
N TYR A 207 -15.90 -8.52 8.12
CA TYR A 207 -16.05 -7.32 8.95
C TYR A 207 -17.52 -6.93 9.16
N ALA A 208 -18.35 -7.07 8.14
CA ALA A 208 -19.78 -6.86 8.29
C ALA A 208 -20.43 -7.85 9.28
N LEU A 209 -20.00 -9.12 9.26
CA LEU A 209 -20.39 -10.11 10.27
C LEU A 209 -19.95 -9.68 11.67
N ILE A 210 -18.68 -9.30 11.85
CA ILE A 210 -18.12 -8.84 13.13
C ILE A 210 -18.93 -7.67 13.68
N LYS A 211 -19.20 -6.68 12.83
CA LYS A 211 -19.99 -5.49 13.19
C LYS A 211 -21.41 -5.85 13.59
N LYS A 212 -22.09 -6.69 12.81
CA LYS A 212 -23.47 -7.10 13.04
C LYS A 212 -23.62 -8.03 14.26
N ALA A 213 -22.63 -8.89 14.50
CA ALA A 213 -22.58 -9.75 15.67
C ALA A 213 -22.21 -9.03 16.96
N GLY A 214 -21.69 -7.78 16.87
CA GLY A 214 -21.25 -7.02 18.04
C GLY A 214 -19.96 -7.54 18.67
N TYR A 215 -19.15 -8.33 17.95
CA TYR A 215 -17.89 -8.85 18.48
C TYR A 215 -16.91 -7.72 18.77
N GLN A 216 -16.39 -7.68 19.98
CA GLN A 216 -15.42 -6.67 20.42
C GLN A 216 -13.97 -7.10 20.17
N LYS A 217 -13.71 -8.41 20.25
CA LYS A 217 -12.39 -8.99 20.10
C LYS A 217 -12.41 -10.05 19.01
N VAL A 218 -11.57 -9.90 18.01
CA VAL A 218 -11.50 -10.82 16.86
C VAL A 218 -10.04 -11.08 16.53
N ILE A 219 -9.70 -12.34 16.31
CA ILE A 219 -8.38 -12.74 15.80
C ILE A 219 -8.54 -13.19 14.36
N VAL A 220 -7.76 -12.60 13.48
CA VAL A 220 -7.66 -13.01 12.08
C VAL A 220 -6.34 -13.73 11.87
N VAL A 221 -6.39 -14.98 11.43
CA VAL A 221 -5.20 -15.79 11.12
C VAL A 221 -5.13 -15.96 9.61
N THR A 222 -4.03 -15.54 9.01
CA THR A 222 -3.76 -15.71 7.58
C THR A 222 -2.35 -16.23 7.37
N HIS A 223 -2.14 -17.03 6.33
CA HIS A 223 -0.84 -17.59 5.98
C HIS A 223 -0.08 -16.73 4.95
N ARG A 224 -0.70 -15.69 4.41
CA ARG A 224 -0.10 -14.80 3.41
C ARG A 224 0.04 -13.38 3.95
N PRO A 225 1.26 -12.90 4.22
CA PRO A 225 1.49 -11.53 4.67
C PRO A 225 0.91 -10.46 3.71
N VAL A 226 0.94 -10.74 2.41
CA VAL A 226 0.46 -9.81 1.35
C VAL A 226 -1.03 -9.44 1.49
N VAL A 227 -1.86 -10.25 2.15
CA VAL A 227 -3.29 -9.94 2.32
C VAL A 227 -3.58 -9.02 3.50
N GLU A 228 -2.60 -8.73 4.33
CA GLU A 228 -2.75 -7.94 5.54
C GLU A 228 -3.18 -6.50 5.25
N ASP A 229 -2.53 -5.84 4.27
CA ASP A 229 -2.92 -4.50 3.85
C ASP A 229 -4.37 -4.44 3.36
N GLY A 230 -4.84 -5.50 2.70
CA GLY A 230 -6.24 -5.64 2.30
C GLY A 230 -7.18 -5.67 3.49
N TRP A 231 -6.84 -6.43 4.55
CA TRP A 231 -7.62 -6.49 5.78
C TRP A 231 -7.68 -5.13 6.47
N ARG A 232 -6.56 -4.42 6.56
CA ARG A 232 -6.52 -3.10 7.18
C ARG A 232 -7.35 -2.07 6.42
N ASN A 233 -7.20 -2.00 5.10
CA ASN A 233 -7.96 -1.08 4.27
C ASN A 233 -9.47 -1.31 4.40
N ASP A 234 -9.89 -2.59 4.36
CA ASP A 234 -11.30 -2.96 4.51
C ASP A 234 -11.82 -2.68 5.94
N PHE A 235 -10.95 -2.78 6.97
CA PHE A 235 -11.28 -2.42 8.35
C PHE A 235 -11.65 -0.93 8.44
N ASP A 236 -10.80 -0.05 7.93
CA ASP A 236 -11.02 1.39 7.97
C ASP A 236 -12.28 1.82 7.18
N LEU A 237 -12.63 1.06 6.14
CA LEU A 237 -13.85 1.29 5.36
C LEU A 237 -15.14 0.89 6.10
N ILE A 238 -15.10 -0.20 6.87
CA ILE A 238 -16.29 -0.75 7.55
C ILE A 238 -16.52 -0.13 8.92
N PHE A 239 -15.45 0.08 9.70
CA PHE A 239 -15.57 0.56 11.07
C PHE A 239 -15.46 2.09 11.17
N GLY A 240 -14.64 2.72 10.31
CA GLY A 240 -14.61 4.18 10.16
C GLY A 240 -14.21 4.96 11.41
N GLU A 241 -14.36 6.29 11.33
CA GLU A 241 -14.18 7.17 12.49
C GLU A 241 -15.38 7.05 13.43
N GLY A 242 -15.12 6.79 14.72
CA GLY A 242 -16.15 6.66 15.76
C GLY A 242 -16.46 5.22 16.18
N ASP A 243 -15.89 4.21 15.56
CA ASP A 243 -15.92 2.84 16.07
C ASP A 243 -14.80 2.65 17.11
N ASN A 244 -15.12 2.01 18.24
CA ASN A 244 -14.16 1.78 19.33
C ASN A 244 -13.20 0.59 19.05
N ARG A 245 -13.30 -0.06 17.89
CA ARG A 245 -12.42 -1.16 17.53
C ARG A 245 -11.13 -0.65 16.93
N ALA A 246 -10.04 -1.34 17.23
CA ALA A 246 -8.71 -1.08 16.65
C ALA A 246 -8.22 -2.29 15.85
N PHE A 247 -7.55 -2.02 14.75
CA PHE A 247 -6.82 -3.02 14.00
C PHE A 247 -5.40 -3.14 14.58
N LEU A 248 -5.10 -4.28 15.21
CA LEU A 248 -3.80 -4.56 15.79
C LEU A 248 -3.04 -5.56 14.92
N LYS A 249 -1.78 -5.27 14.69
CA LYS A 249 -0.84 -6.11 13.94
C LYS A 249 0.05 -6.87 14.93
N LYS A 250 0.36 -8.14 14.64
CA LYS A 250 1.22 -8.96 15.51
C LYS A 250 2.69 -8.50 15.48
N ASP A 251 3.15 -7.99 14.35
CA ASP A 251 4.56 -7.66 14.18
C ASP A 251 4.91 -6.35 14.89
N ARG A 252 5.53 -6.52 16.05
CA ARG A 252 6.17 -5.44 16.81
C ARG A 252 7.33 -4.77 16.05
N PHE A 253 7.73 -5.34 14.95
CA PHE A 253 8.99 -5.03 14.24
C PHE A 253 8.78 -4.47 12.85
N ASP A 254 7.57 -4.11 12.47
CA ASP A 254 7.37 -3.29 11.28
C ASP A 254 7.81 -1.86 11.61
N THR A 255 9.13 -1.72 11.73
CA THR A 255 9.82 -0.44 11.92
C THR A 255 9.76 0.44 10.68
N ASP A 256 8.96 0.05 9.71
CA ASP A 256 8.55 0.87 8.57
C ASP A 256 7.55 1.95 9.03
N SER A 257 7.89 2.53 10.21
CA SER A 257 7.09 3.57 10.82
C SER A 257 7.20 4.86 10.01
N SER A 258 6.32 5.00 9.03
CA SER A 258 5.95 6.32 8.53
C SER A 258 5.22 7.08 9.65
N VAL A 259 5.07 8.40 9.55
CA VAL A 259 4.25 9.19 10.50
C VAL A 259 2.82 8.66 10.56
N TYR A 260 2.32 8.07 9.49
CA TYR A 260 1.06 7.32 9.47
C TYR A 260 1.12 6.17 10.47
N ASP A 261 2.20 5.41 10.49
CA ASP A 261 2.40 4.31 11.43
C ASP A 261 2.66 4.84 12.84
N ALA A 262 3.39 5.93 13.03
CA ALA A 262 3.58 6.53 14.35
C ALA A 262 2.26 7.08 14.93
N ALA A 263 1.41 7.71 14.13
CA ALA A 263 0.08 8.14 14.54
C ALA A 263 -0.85 6.93 14.78
N MET A 264 -0.69 5.87 13.99
CA MET A 264 -1.44 4.63 14.15
C MET A 264 -0.88 3.79 15.29
N ASP A 265 0.42 3.80 15.54
CA ASP A 265 1.05 3.13 16.67
C ASP A 265 0.67 3.82 17.97
N ALA A 266 0.64 5.14 18.04
CA ALA A 266 0.11 5.87 19.18
C ALA A 266 -1.38 5.56 19.43
N ARG A 267 -2.18 5.43 18.35
CA ARG A 267 -3.59 4.99 18.44
C ARG A 267 -3.69 3.52 18.84
N ASN A 268 -2.83 2.65 18.32
CA ASN A 268 -2.77 1.23 18.66
C ASN A 268 -2.31 1.03 20.09
N ASP A 269 -1.34 1.78 20.57
CA ASP A 269 -0.87 1.73 21.97
C ASP A 269 -1.94 2.23 22.93
N ALA A 270 -2.63 3.32 22.60
CA ALA A 270 -3.77 3.81 23.39
C ALA A 270 -4.90 2.76 23.43
N ASN A 271 -5.19 2.12 22.30
CA ASN A 271 -6.23 1.09 22.22
C ASN A 271 -5.80 -0.23 22.88
N LEU A 272 -4.51 -0.61 22.78
CA LEU A 272 -3.95 -1.77 23.47
C LEU A 272 -3.99 -1.56 24.97
N THR A 273 -3.63 -0.36 25.44
CA THR A 273 -3.72 0.03 26.85
C THR A 273 -5.17 -0.01 27.35
N ALA A 274 -6.10 0.55 26.56
CA ALA A 274 -7.52 0.49 26.86
C ALA A 274 -8.05 -0.95 26.88
N TYR A 275 -7.58 -1.80 25.97
CA TYR A 275 -7.90 -3.22 25.89
C TYR A 275 -7.36 -3.99 27.11
N GLN A 276 -6.11 -3.74 27.52
CA GLN A 276 -5.50 -4.37 28.70
C GLN A 276 -6.22 -3.93 29.98
N ASN A 277 -6.59 -2.65 30.09
CA ASN A 277 -7.26 -2.09 31.23
C ASN A 277 -8.77 -2.46 31.31
N SER A 278 -9.36 -2.92 30.21
CA SER A 278 -10.79 -3.31 30.18
C SER A 278 -11.12 -4.59 30.95
N GLY A 279 -10.11 -5.32 31.44
CA GLY A 279 -10.28 -6.53 32.24
C GLY A 279 -11.03 -7.68 31.58
N LYS A 280 -11.17 -7.63 30.23
CA LYS A 280 -11.95 -8.61 29.46
C LYS A 280 -11.06 -9.43 28.54
#